data_1633ad5a9112e0d96b314c0d9129ad32
#
_entry.id   1633ad5a9112e0d96b314c0d9129ad32
#
_cell.length_a   1.000
_cell.length_b   1.000
_cell.length_c   1.000
_cell.angle_alpha   90.00
_cell.angle_beta   90.00
_cell.angle_gamma   90.00
#
_symmetry.space_group_name_H-M   'P 1'
#
loop_
_entity.id
_entity.type
_entity.pdbx_description
1 polymer ?
#
loop_
_entity_poly.entity_id
_entity_poly.type
_entity_poly.pdbx_seq_one_letter_code
_entity_poly.pdbx_strand_id
1 'polypeptide(L)'
;MIGYVTLGVSDLAKAKAFYNELLAEMGGKTLLEMERITFFGQSMAKPMLAVCIPFNKEAPHPGNGNMVSFTQTSKEAAEALYHKAIALGATCDGAPGQRIEKMFYGAYVKDPDGNKLCFCHFG
;
A
#
# COMPACT_ATOMS: atom_id res chain seq x y z
N MET A 1 -13.19 -8.89 9.29
CA MET A 1 -14.19 -8.55 8.30
C MET A 1 -13.60 -8.50 6.89
N ILE A 2 -12.57 -7.73 6.64
CA ILE A 2 -11.93 -7.65 5.32
C ILE A 2 -11.00 -8.84 5.12
N GLY A 3 -11.18 -9.60 4.02
CA GLY A 3 -10.27 -10.69 3.65
C GLY A 3 -9.03 -10.14 2.98
N TYR A 4 -9.20 -9.45 1.88
CA TYR A 4 -8.09 -8.81 1.18
C TYR A 4 -8.60 -7.68 0.28
N VAL A 5 -7.66 -6.82 -0.13
CA VAL A 5 -7.89 -5.74 -1.09
C VAL A 5 -6.94 -5.96 -2.26
N THR A 6 -7.42 -5.76 -3.48
CA THR A 6 -6.58 -5.86 -4.69
C THR A 6 -6.25 -4.48 -5.23
N LEU A 7 -5.02 -4.34 -5.70
CA LEU A 7 -4.55 -3.18 -6.45
C LEU A 7 -4.14 -3.65 -7.85
N GLY A 8 -4.70 -3.04 -8.88
CA GLY A 8 -4.32 -3.32 -10.26
C GLY A 8 -2.95 -2.73 -10.58
N VAL A 9 -2.10 -3.53 -11.24
CA VAL A 9 -0.75 -3.13 -11.63
C VAL A 9 -0.47 -3.54 -13.07
N SER A 10 0.43 -2.81 -13.73
CA SER A 10 0.78 -3.08 -15.13
C SER A 10 1.95 -4.07 -15.26
N ASP A 11 2.83 -4.11 -14.26
CA ASP A 11 4.01 -4.98 -14.23
C ASP A 11 4.04 -5.68 -12.87
N LEU A 12 3.68 -6.96 -12.87
CA LEU A 12 3.56 -7.71 -11.62
C LEU A 12 4.90 -7.87 -10.92
N ALA A 13 5.99 -8.08 -11.64
CA ALA A 13 7.32 -8.23 -11.06
C ALA A 13 7.78 -6.95 -10.36
N LYS A 14 7.57 -5.79 -10.98
CA LYS A 14 7.90 -4.50 -10.37
C LYS A 14 7.03 -4.20 -9.16
N ALA A 15 5.74 -4.49 -9.25
CA ALA A 15 4.81 -4.30 -8.13
C ALA A 15 5.18 -5.19 -6.95
N LYS A 16 5.53 -6.45 -7.20
CA LYS A 16 5.99 -7.36 -6.13
C LYS A 16 7.25 -6.84 -5.44
N ALA A 17 8.21 -6.34 -6.20
CA ALA A 17 9.43 -5.77 -5.62
C ALA A 17 9.10 -4.55 -4.74
N PHE A 18 8.27 -3.65 -5.22
CA PHE A 18 7.83 -2.46 -4.49
C PHE A 18 7.15 -2.84 -3.15
N TYR A 19 6.14 -3.71 -3.22
CA TYR A 19 5.34 -4.04 -2.04
C TYR A 19 6.07 -4.98 -1.07
N ASN A 20 6.94 -5.87 -1.54
CA ASN A 20 7.78 -6.66 -0.64
C ASN A 20 8.63 -5.77 0.25
N GLU A 21 9.31 -4.78 -0.33
CA GLU A 21 10.16 -3.86 0.42
C GLU A 21 9.35 -2.96 1.35
N LEU A 22 8.25 -2.40 0.83
CA LEU A 22 7.43 -1.49 1.62
C LEU A 22 6.76 -2.20 2.80
N LEU A 23 6.11 -3.33 2.54
CA LEU A 23 5.34 -4.03 3.57
C LEU A 23 6.21 -4.76 4.59
N ALA A 24 7.47 -5.04 4.27
CA ALA A 24 8.42 -5.62 5.21
C ALA A 24 8.59 -4.75 6.47
N GLU A 25 8.50 -3.43 6.32
CA GLU A 25 8.55 -2.49 7.45
C GLU A 25 7.38 -2.70 8.43
N MET A 26 6.30 -3.30 7.99
CA MET A 26 5.12 -3.59 8.79
C MET A 26 5.01 -5.08 9.15
N GLY A 27 6.07 -5.86 8.96
CA GLY A 27 6.05 -7.30 9.18
C GLY A 27 5.30 -8.08 8.10
N GLY A 28 4.99 -7.44 6.97
CA GLY A 28 4.35 -8.07 5.84
C GLY A 28 5.34 -8.87 4.99
N LYS A 29 4.85 -9.93 4.39
CA LYS A 29 5.64 -10.78 3.49
C LYS A 29 4.74 -11.34 2.40
N THR A 30 5.35 -11.91 1.36
CA THR A 30 4.62 -12.66 0.35
C THR A 30 4.02 -13.90 1.00
N LEU A 31 2.71 -14.06 0.88
CA LEU A 31 1.97 -15.19 1.46
C LEU A 31 1.57 -16.21 0.40
N LEU A 32 1.22 -15.74 -0.80
CA LEU A 32 0.76 -16.60 -1.88
C LEU A 32 1.05 -15.92 -3.21
N GLU A 33 1.68 -16.65 -4.13
CA GLU A 33 1.94 -16.19 -5.48
C GLU A 33 1.18 -17.06 -6.47
N MET A 34 0.44 -16.39 -7.35
CA MET A 34 -0.27 -17.02 -8.46
C MET A 34 0.15 -16.30 -9.74
N GLU A 35 -0.22 -16.85 -10.90
CA GLU A 35 0.22 -16.29 -12.19
C GLU A 35 -0.10 -14.80 -12.34
N ARG A 36 -1.32 -14.40 -11.95
CA ARG A 36 -1.84 -13.05 -12.16
C ARG A 36 -1.85 -12.19 -10.90
N ILE A 37 -1.77 -12.78 -9.72
CA ILE A 37 -2.00 -12.10 -8.44
C ILE A 37 -1.03 -12.60 -7.38
N THR A 38 -0.54 -11.68 -6.55
CA THR A 38 0.32 -12.00 -5.40
C THR A 38 -0.27 -11.36 -4.15
N PHE A 39 -0.35 -12.15 -3.09
CA PHE A 39 -0.90 -11.73 -1.79
C PHE A 39 0.22 -11.46 -0.80
N PHE A 40 0.09 -10.36 -0.06
CA PHE A 40 1.01 -9.95 0.99
C PHE A 40 0.27 -9.76 2.30
N GLY A 41 0.94 -10.03 3.39
CA GLY A 41 0.40 -9.78 4.73
C GLY A 41 1.24 -10.43 5.81
N GLN A 42 0.76 -10.37 7.03
CA GLN A 42 1.42 -11.02 8.16
C GLN A 42 1.08 -12.50 8.22
N SER A 43 -0.17 -12.84 7.92
CA SER A 43 -0.66 -14.21 7.82
C SER A 43 -1.94 -14.25 7.00
N MET A 44 -2.33 -15.43 6.52
CA MET A 44 -3.60 -15.59 5.78
C MET A 44 -4.83 -15.47 6.69
N ALA A 45 -4.64 -15.46 8.00
CA ALA A 45 -5.73 -15.27 8.97
C ALA A 45 -6.05 -13.78 9.23
N LYS A 46 -5.24 -12.87 8.71
CA LYS A 46 -5.40 -11.42 8.85
C LYS A 46 -5.68 -10.80 7.50
N PRO A 47 -6.23 -9.56 7.45
CA PRO A 47 -6.42 -8.87 6.17
C PRO A 47 -5.13 -8.80 5.36
N MET A 48 -5.26 -9.04 4.06
CA MET A 48 -4.13 -9.05 3.13
C MET A 48 -4.26 -7.96 2.09
N LEU A 49 -3.13 -7.58 1.51
CA LEU A 49 -3.06 -6.77 0.31
C LEU A 49 -2.62 -7.65 -0.85
N ALA A 50 -3.27 -7.50 -2.00
CA ALA A 50 -2.86 -8.21 -3.19
C ALA A 50 -2.60 -7.23 -4.32
N VAL A 51 -1.60 -7.53 -5.14
CA VAL A 51 -1.37 -6.83 -6.41
C VAL A 51 -1.68 -7.80 -7.55
N CYS A 52 -2.31 -7.30 -8.59
CA CYS A 52 -2.74 -8.18 -9.67
C CYS A 52 -2.74 -7.47 -11.03
N ILE A 53 -2.49 -8.26 -12.07
CA ILE A 53 -2.89 -7.87 -13.40
C ILE A 53 -4.43 -7.94 -13.42
N PRO A 54 -5.13 -6.92 -13.92
CA PRO A 54 -6.60 -6.94 -13.93
C PRO A 54 -7.16 -8.22 -14.55
N PHE A 55 -8.27 -8.70 -14.01
CA PHE A 55 -8.87 -9.96 -14.46
C PHE A 55 -9.18 -9.96 -15.96
N ASN A 56 -9.63 -8.83 -16.50
CA ASN A 56 -9.91 -8.68 -17.92
C ASN A 56 -8.65 -8.46 -18.78
N LYS A 57 -7.47 -8.39 -18.14
CA LYS A 57 -6.17 -8.18 -18.76
C LYS A 57 -6.02 -6.86 -19.53
N GLU A 58 -6.93 -5.93 -19.32
CA GLU A 58 -6.78 -4.57 -19.81
C GLU A 58 -5.86 -3.78 -18.89
N ALA A 59 -5.41 -2.60 -19.35
CA ALA A 59 -4.54 -1.74 -18.53
C ALA A 59 -5.23 -1.37 -17.23
N PRO A 60 -4.53 -1.43 -16.09
CA PRO A 60 -5.11 -0.98 -14.82
C PRO A 60 -5.29 0.52 -14.81
N HIS A 61 -6.32 0.98 -14.12
CA HIS A 61 -6.45 2.38 -13.75
C HIS A 61 -6.99 2.48 -12.34
N PRO A 62 -6.40 3.33 -11.50
CA PRO A 62 -6.89 3.52 -10.13
C PRO A 62 -8.24 4.25 -10.17
N GLY A 63 -9.12 3.90 -9.24
CA GLY A 63 -10.39 4.59 -9.10
C GLY A 63 -10.23 5.92 -8.37
N ASN A 64 -10.98 6.92 -8.77
CA ASN A 64 -11.03 8.19 -8.04
C ASN A 64 -11.75 7.97 -6.70
N GLY A 65 -11.07 8.32 -5.60
CA GLY A 65 -11.59 8.12 -4.24
C GLY A 65 -11.17 6.80 -3.60
N ASN A 66 -10.54 5.89 -4.35
CA ASN A 66 -10.03 4.64 -3.77
C ASN A 66 -8.68 4.88 -3.11
N MET A 67 -8.49 4.28 -1.93
CA MET A 67 -7.25 4.40 -1.18
C MET A 67 -7.13 3.22 -0.22
N VAL A 68 -5.92 2.72 -0.02
CA VAL A 68 -5.63 1.76 1.04
C VAL A 68 -4.82 2.48 2.12
N SER A 69 -5.29 2.39 3.36
CA SER A 69 -4.64 3.02 4.50
C SER A 69 -4.01 1.98 5.42
N PHE A 70 -2.75 2.22 5.77
CA PHE A 70 -1.98 1.37 6.68
C PHE A 70 -1.79 2.12 7.99
N THR A 71 -2.43 1.63 9.06
CA THR A 71 -2.34 2.24 10.39
C THR A 71 -1.02 1.85 11.05
N GLN A 72 -0.32 2.84 11.60
CA GLN A 72 0.93 2.68 12.30
C GLN A 72 0.79 3.01 13.79
N THR A 73 1.73 2.51 14.59
CA THR A 73 1.71 2.71 16.05
C THR A 73 2.20 4.10 16.46
N SER A 74 2.82 4.84 15.54
CA SER A 74 3.35 6.19 15.82
C SER A 74 3.36 7.03 14.57
N LYS A 75 3.47 8.35 14.76
CA LYS A 75 3.64 9.32 13.67
C LYS A 75 4.97 9.08 12.95
N GLU A 76 6.01 8.77 13.71
CA GLU A 76 7.35 8.50 13.19
C GLU A 76 7.35 7.27 12.28
N ALA A 77 6.61 6.23 12.63
CA ALA A 77 6.48 5.03 11.80
C ALA A 77 5.74 5.33 10.49
N ALA A 78 4.68 6.14 10.54
CA ALA A 78 3.95 6.58 9.35
C ALA A 78 4.84 7.39 8.41
N GLU A 79 5.62 8.31 8.97
CA GLU A 79 6.57 9.14 8.22
C GLU A 79 7.67 8.30 7.58
N ALA A 80 8.21 7.33 8.32
CA ALA A 80 9.24 6.43 7.79
C ALA A 80 8.75 5.62 6.59
N LEU A 81 7.51 5.13 6.64
CA LEU A 81 6.89 4.42 5.51
C LEU A 81 6.70 5.31 4.29
N TYR A 82 6.29 6.56 4.51
CA TYR A 82 6.18 7.53 3.42
C TYR A 82 7.54 7.69 2.71
N HIS A 83 8.60 7.94 3.47
CA HIS A 83 9.94 8.12 2.89
C HIS A 83 10.43 6.85 2.20
N LYS A 84 10.14 5.68 2.76
CA LYS A 84 10.44 4.39 2.13
C LYS A 84 9.73 4.24 0.80
N ALA A 85 8.45 4.56 0.75
CA ALA A 85 7.65 4.47 -0.47
C ALA A 85 8.19 5.40 -1.56
N ILE A 86 8.53 6.65 -1.20
CA ILE A 86 9.13 7.61 -2.14
C ILE A 86 10.46 7.06 -2.68
N ALA A 87 11.31 6.51 -1.81
CA ALA A 87 12.59 5.94 -2.21
C ALA A 87 12.41 4.74 -3.17
N LEU A 88 11.30 4.01 -3.06
CA LEU A 88 10.98 2.88 -3.92
C LEU A 88 10.30 3.28 -5.24
N GLY A 89 10.04 4.56 -5.45
CA GLY A 89 9.47 5.05 -6.71
C GLY A 89 8.02 5.55 -6.64
N ALA A 90 7.43 5.62 -5.46
CA ALA A 90 6.11 6.23 -5.29
C ALA A 90 6.18 7.76 -5.47
N THR A 91 5.05 8.36 -5.80
CA THR A 91 4.91 9.80 -5.95
C THR A 91 4.18 10.37 -4.74
N CYS A 92 4.63 11.52 -4.23
CA CYS A 92 3.95 12.20 -3.12
C CYS A 92 2.55 12.64 -3.53
N ASP A 93 1.57 12.33 -2.67
CA ASP A 93 0.20 12.82 -2.81
C ASP A 93 -0.26 13.53 -1.51
N GLY A 94 0.65 13.83 -0.63
CA GLY A 94 0.45 14.55 0.62
C GLY A 94 1.55 14.22 1.62
N ALA A 95 2.48 15.17 1.85
CA ALA A 95 3.60 14.98 2.76
C ALA A 95 3.12 14.68 4.19
N PRO A 96 3.93 14.00 5.00
CA PRO A 96 3.55 13.66 6.38
C PRO A 96 3.12 14.90 7.18
N GLY A 97 2.02 14.79 7.89
CA GLY A 97 1.51 15.88 8.72
C GLY A 97 0.24 15.53 9.47
N GLN A 98 -0.04 16.33 10.49
CA GLN A 98 -1.28 16.25 11.22
C GLN A 98 -2.42 16.76 10.34
N ARG A 99 -3.45 15.95 10.14
CA ARG A 99 -4.61 16.30 9.30
C ARG A 99 -5.80 16.75 10.15
N ILE A 100 -6.02 16.05 11.25
CA ILE A 100 -7.05 16.41 12.23
C ILE A 100 -6.35 16.45 13.58
N GLU A 101 -6.42 17.61 14.25
CA GLU A 101 -5.74 17.82 15.53
C GLU A 101 -6.09 16.73 16.53
N LYS A 102 -5.06 16.14 17.15
CA LYS A 102 -5.17 15.07 18.15
C LYS A 102 -5.90 13.80 17.70
N MET A 103 -6.18 13.66 16.40
CA MET A 103 -6.98 12.53 15.93
C MET A 103 -6.32 11.79 14.77
N PHE A 104 -5.75 12.49 13.81
CA PHE A 104 -5.27 11.82 12.60
C PHE A 104 -4.03 12.49 12.00
N TYR A 105 -2.96 11.73 11.98
CA TYR A 105 -1.70 12.07 11.29
C TYR A 105 -1.59 11.16 10.08
N GLY A 106 -1.30 11.72 8.92
CA GLY A 106 -1.25 10.94 7.70
C GLY A 106 -0.24 11.44 6.69
N ALA A 107 0.20 10.52 5.83
CA ALA A 107 1.03 10.78 4.67
C ALA A 107 0.48 9.98 3.51
N TYR A 108 0.50 10.54 2.32
CA TYR A 108 -0.14 9.95 1.14
C TYR A 108 0.84 9.84 -0.01
N VAL A 109 0.79 8.71 -0.69
CA VAL A 109 1.55 8.48 -1.90
C VAL A 109 0.67 7.83 -2.96
N LYS A 110 1.15 7.87 -4.20
CA LYS A 110 0.64 7.00 -5.27
C LYS A 110 1.76 6.03 -5.64
N ASP A 111 1.42 4.75 -5.74
CA ASP A 111 2.37 3.76 -6.19
C ASP A 111 2.74 3.97 -7.67
N PRO A 112 3.68 3.22 -8.26
CA PRO A 112 4.07 3.42 -9.66
C PRO A 112 2.93 3.28 -10.68
N ASP A 113 1.84 2.61 -10.32
CA ASP A 113 0.64 2.49 -11.18
C ASP A 113 -0.43 3.55 -10.86
N GLY A 114 -0.18 4.42 -9.88
CA GLY A 114 -1.10 5.48 -9.47
C GLY A 114 -2.08 5.07 -8.38
N ASN A 115 -1.96 3.89 -7.80
CA ASN A 115 -2.80 3.48 -6.67
C ASN A 115 -2.47 4.31 -5.43
N LYS A 116 -3.49 4.90 -4.80
CA LYS A 116 -3.30 5.76 -3.63
C LYS A 116 -3.15 4.94 -2.36
N LEU A 117 -2.09 5.23 -1.61
CA LEU A 117 -1.80 4.64 -0.31
C LEU A 117 -1.71 5.73 0.74
N CYS A 118 -2.15 5.40 1.95
CA CYS A 118 -2.01 6.27 3.12
C CYS A 118 -1.24 5.52 4.21
N PHE A 119 -0.31 6.22 4.84
CA PHE A 119 0.34 5.74 6.06
C PHE A 119 -0.11 6.66 7.18
N CYS A 120 -0.77 6.12 8.19
CA CYS A 120 -1.42 6.96 9.19
C CYS A 120 -1.21 6.48 10.62
N HIS A 121 -1.42 7.40 11.53
CA HIS A 121 -1.50 7.15 12.96
C HIS A 121 -2.72 7.90 13.50
N PHE A 122 -3.55 7.19 14.26
CA PHE A 122 -4.66 7.81 14.95
C PHE A 122 -4.16 8.41 16.28
N GLY A 123 -4.02 9.74 16.29
CA GLY A 123 -3.45 10.44 17.42
C GLY A 123 -2.96 11.84 17.13
#